data_ad0aebaab5ee0900c4c3340bc231eac0
#
_entry.id   ad0aebaab5ee0900c4c3340bc231eac0
#
_cell.length_a   1.000
_cell.length_b   1.000
_cell.length_c   1.000
_cell.angle_alpha   90.00
_cell.angle_beta   90.00
_cell.angle_gamma   90.00
#
_symmetry.space_group_name_H-M   'P 1'
#
loop_
_entity.id
_entity.type
_entity.pdbx_description
1 polymer ?
#
loop_
_entity_poly.entity_id
_entity_poly.type
_entity_poly.pdbx_seq_one_letter_code
_entity_poly.pdbx_strand_id
1 'polypeptide(L)'
;MAREECPGYEFFPELSEVYNDVFDWCIMHPKGKLDPVKGLWIEGSIGTGKSTLLRIVRRFCGMVRPMQQHRNGSAPMPYSFRITSALKVAAAYGKQGFAGLDDFIDNPCQAIDDLGCEPDTVSYYGASLNPLEFVMLGRYDVRHGDFTHVTTNLTAEEAMRRYGARVMDRCVEMFNFVTMQGPSCRE
;
A
#
# COMPACT_ATOMS: atom_id res chain seq x y z
N MET A 1 -14.14 -15.56 -2.91
CA MET A 1 -13.41 -14.27 -2.85
C MET A 1 -11.89 -14.48 -3.03
N ALA A 2 -11.14 -15.03 -2.06
CA ALA A 2 -9.71 -15.25 -2.24
C ALA A 2 -9.38 -16.15 -3.45
N ARG A 3 -10.10 -17.26 -3.63
CA ARG A 3 -9.96 -18.15 -4.79
C ARG A 3 -10.41 -17.57 -6.13
N GLU A 4 -11.23 -16.53 -6.13
CA GLU A 4 -11.64 -15.82 -7.34
C GLU A 4 -10.59 -14.78 -7.77
N GLU A 5 -9.88 -14.15 -6.81
CA GLU A 5 -8.77 -13.24 -7.09
C GLU A 5 -7.48 -13.99 -7.45
N CYS A 6 -7.27 -15.17 -6.85
CA CYS A 6 -6.14 -16.05 -7.13
C CYS A 6 -6.60 -17.51 -6.93
N PRO A 7 -6.88 -18.27 -8.00
CA PRO A 7 -7.45 -19.62 -7.91
C PRO A 7 -6.64 -20.62 -7.08
N GLY A 8 -5.32 -20.44 -6.96
CA GLY A 8 -4.43 -21.28 -6.16
C GLY A 8 -4.10 -20.71 -4.78
N TYR A 9 -4.73 -19.60 -4.36
CA TYR A 9 -4.41 -18.99 -3.07
C TYR A 9 -4.94 -19.83 -1.91
N GLU A 10 -4.05 -20.22 -1.02
CA GLU A 10 -4.35 -20.88 0.24
C GLU A 10 -4.00 -19.95 1.41
N PHE A 11 -4.82 -19.98 2.45
CA PHE A 11 -4.51 -19.33 3.71
C PHE A 11 -3.55 -20.21 4.49
N PHE A 12 -2.37 -19.67 4.80
CA PHE A 12 -1.39 -20.38 5.58
C PHE A 12 -1.73 -20.32 7.07
N PRO A 13 -1.78 -21.46 7.78
CA PRO A 13 -2.06 -21.47 9.22
C PRO A 13 -1.13 -20.55 10.03
N GLU A 14 0.13 -20.47 9.63
CA GLU A 14 1.17 -19.63 10.25
C GLU A 14 0.86 -18.13 10.17
N LEU A 15 0.06 -17.72 9.19
CA LEU A 15 -0.37 -16.34 8.99
C LEU A 15 -1.78 -16.06 9.51
N SER A 16 -2.39 -17.01 10.26
CA SER A 16 -3.78 -16.87 10.73
C SER A 16 -4.01 -15.63 11.58
N GLU A 17 -3.07 -15.27 12.45
CA GLU A 17 -3.16 -14.03 13.23
C GLU A 17 -3.11 -12.79 12.34
N VAL A 18 -2.21 -12.76 11.38
CA VAL A 18 -2.10 -11.65 10.41
C VAL A 18 -3.39 -11.49 9.62
N TYR A 19 -3.96 -12.59 9.13
CA TYR A 19 -5.23 -12.53 8.40
C TYR A 19 -6.37 -12.02 9.29
N ASN A 20 -6.46 -12.48 10.54
CA ASN A 20 -7.48 -12.01 11.49
C ASN A 20 -7.32 -10.53 11.78
N ASP A 21 -6.11 -10.05 12.08
CA ASP A 21 -5.85 -8.64 12.35
C ASP A 21 -6.21 -7.76 11.14
N VAL A 22 -5.88 -8.19 9.92
CA VAL A 22 -6.23 -7.48 8.68
C VAL A 22 -7.74 -7.51 8.41
N PHE A 23 -8.42 -8.63 8.68
CA PHE A 23 -9.88 -8.70 8.51
C PHE A 23 -10.62 -7.88 9.57
N ASP A 24 -10.17 -7.86 10.82
CA ASP A 24 -10.68 -6.97 11.86
C ASP A 24 -10.52 -5.50 11.45
N TRP A 25 -9.38 -5.14 10.87
CA TRP A 25 -9.15 -3.82 10.28
C TRP A 25 -10.15 -3.53 9.14
N CYS A 26 -10.41 -4.49 8.25
CA CYS A 26 -11.37 -4.32 7.15
C CYS A 26 -12.79 -4.01 7.65
N ILE A 27 -13.25 -4.66 8.70
CA ILE A 27 -14.60 -4.44 9.29
C ILE A 27 -14.61 -3.33 10.35
N MET A 28 -13.49 -2.65 10.55
CA MET A 28 -13.31 -1.62 11.59
C MET A 28 -13.71 -2.14 12.99
N HIS A 29 -13.26 -3.38 13.32
CA HIS A 29 -13.62 -4.04 14.56
C HIS A 29 -13.15 -3.22 15.78
N PRO A 30 -14.03 -2.89 16.77
CA PRO A 30 -13.68 -1.98 17.87
C PRO A 30 -12.54 -2.46 18.78
N LYS A 31 -12.24 -3.76 18.77
CA LYS A 31 -11.15 -4.39 19.53
C LYS A 31 -10.02 -4.89 18.61
N GLY A 32 -10.03 -4.51 17.35
CA GLY A 32 -8.96 -4.85 16.41
C GLY A 32 -7.62 -4.25 16.84
N LYS A 33 -6.52 -4.94 16.57
CA LYS A 33 -5.17 -4.47 16.90
C LYS A 33 -4.69 -3.32 16.00
N LEU A 34 -5.18 -3.29 14.75
CA LEU A 34 -4.77 -2.31 13.75
C LEU A 34 -5.68 -1.07 13.81
N ASP A 35 -5.05 0.10 13.68
CA ASP A 35 -5.76 1.38 13.64
C ASP A 35 -6.59 1.49 12.35
N PRO A 36 -7.93 1.59 12.43
CA PRO A 36 -8.79 1.61 11.25
C PRO A 36 -8.65 2.88 10.39
N VAL A 37 -8.01 3.95 10.89
CA VAL A 37 -7.77 5.19 10.12
C VAL A 37 -6.41 5.22 9.43
N LYS A 38 -5.55 4.23 9.68
CA LYS A 38 -4.26 4.07 8.99
C LYS A 38 -4.39 3.06 7.84
N GLY A 39 -3.55 3.24 6.81
CA GLY A 39 -3.37 2.25 5.76
C GLY A 39 -2.62 1.00 6.24
N LEU A 40 -2.34 0.11 5.31
CA LEU A 40 -1.58 -1.12 5.58
C LEU A 40 -0.23 -1.05 4.86
N TRP A 41 0.85 -1.27 5.61
CA TRP A 41 2.19 -1.56 5.08
C TRP A 41 2.45 -3.05 5.27
N ILE A 42 2.34 -3.81 4.18
CA ILE A 42 2.44 -5.27 4.20
C ILE A 42 3.84 -5.65 3.72
N GLU A 43 4.69 -6.11 4.64
CA GLU A 43 6.06 -6.53 4.35
C GLU A 43 6.23 -8.05 4.48
N GLY A 44 7.28 -8.58 3.89
CA GLY A 44 7.64 -10.00 4.01
C GLY A 44 8.36 -10.54 2.79
N SER A 45 8.79 -11.80 2.86
CA SER A 45 9.57 -12.47 1.82
C SER A 45 8.82 -12.55 0.48
N ILE A 46 9.58 -12.77 -0.60
CA ILE A 46 9.01 -13.00 -1.94
C ILE A 46 8.12 -14.24 -1.93
N GLY A 47 6.95 -14.12 -2.55
CA GLY A 47 6.03 -15.25 -2.69
C GLY A 47 5.06 -15.47 -1.53
N THR A 48 5.13 -14.74 -0.42
CA THR A 48 4.23 -14.90 0.74
C THR A 48 2.78 -14.45 0.52
N GLY A 49 2.40 -13.99 -0.67
CA GLY A 49 1.02 -13.64 -0.99
C GLY A 49 0.61 -12.21 -0.65
N LYS A 50 1.55 -11.28 -0.38
CA LYS A 50 1.26 -9.87 -0.03
C LYS A 50 0.36 -9.15 -1.03
N SER A 51 0.70 -9.19 -2.31
CA SER A 51 -0.10 -8.59 -3.39
C SER A 51 -1.48 -9.23 -3.51
N THR A 52 -1.59 -10.53 -3.25
CA THR A 52 -2.87 -11.24 -3.23
C THR A 52 -3.72 -10.81 -2.05
N LEU A 53 -3.13 -10.74 -0.85
CA LEU A 53 -3.82 -10.22 0.34
C LEU A 53 -4.32 -8.80 0.09
N LEU A 54 -3.51 -7.93 -0.50
CA LEU A 54 -3.91 -6.56 -0.84
C LEU A 54 -5.14 -6.51 -1.78
N ARG A 55 -5.21 -7.39 -2.78
CA ARG A 55 -6.38 -7.51 -3.68
C ARG A 55 -7.62 -8.02 -2.94
N ILE A 56 -7.45 -9.01 -2.05
CA ILE A 56 -8.53 -9.52 -1.20
C ILE A 56 -9.06 -8.41 -0.31
N VAL A 57 -8.17 -7.67 0.37
CA VAL A 57 -8.52 -6.51 1.21
C VAL A 57 -9.33 -5.49 0.43
N ARG A 58 -8.89 -5.10 -0.77
CA ARG A 58 -9.63 -4.14 -1.61
C ARG A 58 -11.07 -4.60 -1.86
N ARG A 59 -11.25 -5.84 -2.26
CA ARG A 59 -12.58 -6.40 -2.57
C ARG A 59 -13.43 -6.55 -1.32
N PHE A 60 -12.86 -7.04 -0.23
CA PHE A 60 -13.57 -7.25 1.03
C PHE A 60 -14.00 -5.94 1.68
N CYS A 61 -13.12 -4.96 1.75
CA CYS A 61 -13.46 -3.63 2.27
C CYS A 61 -14.60 -2.97 1.50
N GLY A 62 -14.63 -3.10 0.17
CA GLY A 62 -15.73 -2.59 -0.65
C GLY A 62 -17.11 -3.19 -0.32
N MET A 63 -17.13 -4.34 0.36
CA MET A 63 -18.37 -5.02 0.78
C MET A 63 -18.74 -4.73 2.23
N VAL A 64 -17.76 -4.53 3.11
CA VAL A 64 -18.01 -4.52 4.57
C VAL A 64 -17.74 -3.18 5.25
N ARG A 65 -16.88 -2.34 4.68
CA ARG A 65 -16.60 -1.03 5.26
C ARG A 65 -17.73 -0.04 5.03
N PRO A 66 -17.94 0.88 5.99
CA PRO A 66 -18.85 2.01 5.77
C PRO A 66 -18.46 2.82 4.52
N MET A 67 -19.45 3.49 3.92
CA MET A 67 -19.21 4.43 2.84
C MET A 67 -18.20 5.50 3.28
N GLN A 68 -17.23 5.77 2.43
CA GLN A 68 -16.15 6.72 2.72
C GLN A 68 -16.45 8.08 2.08
N GLN A 69 -16.31 9.15 2.87
CA GLN A 69 -16.32 10.52 2.37
C GLN A 69 -14.89 10.90 1.97
N HIS A 70 -14.71 11.31 0.73
CA HIS A 70 -13.43 11.79 0.25
C HIS A 70 -13.25 13.30 0.45
N ARG A 71 -11.99 13.75 0.57
CA ARG A 71 -11.62 15.17 0.77
C ARG A 71 -12.13 16.12 -0.31
N ASN A 72 -12.35 15.62 -1.52
CA ASN A 72 -12.85 16.42 -2.65
C ASN A 72 -14.33 16.77 -2.58
N GLY A 73 -15.03 16.38 -1.49
CA GLY A 73 -16.46 16.65 -1.30
C GLY A 73 -17.40 15.83 -2.20
N SER A 74 -16.89 14.79 -2.90
CA SER A 74 -17.73 13.88 -3.67
C SER A 74 -18.72 13.13 -2.75
N ALA A 75 -19.79 12.57 -3.33
CA ALA A 75 -20.72 11.72 -2.59
C ALA A 75 -19.97 10.55 -1.94
N PRO A 76 -20.39 10.09 -0.74
CA PRO A 76 -19.79 8.93 -0.11
C PRO A 76 -19.79 7.71 -1.04
N MET A 77 -18.67 7.01 -1.13
CA MET A 77 -18.47 5.87 -2.01
C MET A 77 -18.05 4.63 -1.20
N PRO A 78 -18.30 3.41 -1.70
CA PRO A 78 -17.73 2.22 -1.11
C PRO A 78 -16.20 2.33 -1.02
N TYR A 79 -15.64 1.87 0.10
CA TYR A 79 -14.20 1.84 0.27
C TYR A 79 -13.54 1.02 -0.82
N SER A 80 -12.67 1.65 -1.59
CA SER A 80 -11.88 0.99 -2.62
C SER A 80 -10.59 1.78 -2.85
N PHE A 81 -9.59 1.15 -3.45
CA PHE A 81 -8.32 1.80 -3.79
C PHE A 81 -7.76 1.27 -5.11
N ARG A 82 -7.04 2.14 -5.81
CA ARG A 82 -6.29 1.75 -7.00
C ARG A 82 -4.99 1.07 -6.59
N ILE A 83 -4.67 -0.06 -7.22
CA ILE A 83 -3.40 -0.75 -7.03
C ILE A 83 -2.49 -0.41 -8.20
N THR A 84 -1.30 0.10 -7.91
CA THR A 84 -0.28 0.47 -8.90
C THR A 84 1.08 -0.04 -8.43
N SER A 85 1.87 -0.64 -9.32
CA SER A 85 3.22 -1.07 -8.95
C SER A 85 4.17 0.11 -8.80
N ALA A 86 5.16 -0.01 -7.91
CA ALA A 86 6.21 0.98 -7.73
C ALA A 86 6.96 1.28 -9.05
N LEU A 87 7.21 0.26 -9.87
CA LEU A 87 7.79 0.43 -11.20
C LEU A 87 6.97 1.34 -12.12
N LYS A 88 5.63 1.27 -12.04
CA LYS A 88 4.75 2.12 -12.87
C LYS A 88 4.80 3.58 -12.43
N VAL A 89 4.91 3.83 -11.13
CA VAL A 89 5.12 5.18 -10.59
C VAL A 89 6.46 5.74 -11.08
N ALA A 90 7.53 4.98 -10.97
CA ALA A 90 8.85 5.36 -11.44
C ALA A 90 8.87 5.67 -12.95
N ALA A 91 8.22 4.81 -13.75
CA ALA A 91 8.10 5.01 -15.20
C ALA A 91 7.28 6.26 -15.57
N ALA A 92 6.28 6.64 -14.77
CA ALA A 92 5.50 7.86 -15.00
C ALA A 92 6.37 9.11 -14.83
N TYR A 93 7.21 9.16 -13.78
CA TYR A 93 8.18 10.24 -13.63
C TYR A 93 9.17 10.31 -14.80
N GLY A 94 9.73 9.19 -15.21
CA GLY A 94 10.66 9.13 -16.36
C GLY A 94 10.06 9.62 -17.69
N LYS A 95 8.74 9.60 -17.81
CA LYS A 95 8.02 10.07 -19.02
C LYS A 95 7.55 11.51 -18.93
N GLN A 96 7.12 11.98 -17.76
CA GLN A 96 6.38 13.23 -17.62
C GLN A 96 6.92 14.12 -16.47
N GLY A 97 7.99 13.72 -15.79
CA GLY A 97 8.53 14.44 -14.65
C GLY A 97 7.50 14.47 -13.48
N PHE A 98 7.50 15.58 -12.77
CA PHE A 98 6.60 15.74 -11.62
C PHE A 98 5.11 15.63 -11.98
N ALA A 99 4.68 16.14 -13.13
CA ALA A 99 3.31 16.01 -13.59
C ALA A 99 2.85 14.54 -13.73
N GLY A 100 3.78 13.62 -13.97
CA GLY A 100 3.49 12.18 -13.99
C GLY A 100 3.22 11.59 -12.61
N LEU A 101 3.53 12.31 -11.52
CA LEU A 101 3.34 11.86 -10.14
C LEU A 101 2.06 12.40 -9.49
N ASP A 102 1.47 13.47 -10.03
CA ASP A 102 0.31 14.15 -9.43
C ASP A 102 -0.87 13.18 -9.19
N ASP A 103 -1.19 12.34 -10.17
CA ASP A 103 -2.29 11.38 -10.05
C ASP A 103 -2.07 10.31 -8.97
N PHE A 104 -0.81 9.99 -8.63
CA PHE A 104 -0.50 9.06 -7.53
C PHE A 104 -0.54 9.75 -6.16
N ILE A 105 -0.34 11.04 -6.10
CA ILE A 105 -0.44 11.85 -4.89
C ILE A 105 -1.90 12.18 -4.60
N ASP A 106 -2.63 12.66 -5.61
CA ASP A 106 -3.97 13.22 -5.46
C ASP A 106 -5.08 12.19 -5.42
N ASN A 107 -4.83 10.95 -5.86
CA ASN A 107 -5.85 9.90 -5.78
C ASN A 107 -6.16 9.57 -4.31
N PRO A 108 -7.43 9.71 -3.85
CA PRO A 108 -7.79 9.55 -2.45
C PRO A 108 -7.35 8.23 -1.83
N CYS A 109 -7.53 7.13 -2.55
CA CYS A 109 -7.21 5.79 -2.04
C CYS A 109 -6.27 5.07 -3.01
N GLN A 110 -5.00 4.98 -2.63
CA GLN A 110 -3.93 4.41 -3.46
C GLN A 110 -3.24 3.26 -2.75
N ALA A 111 -2.95 2.20 -3.48
CA ALA A 111 -2.03 1.15 -3.05
C ALA A 111 -0.81 1.10 -3.99
N ILE A 112 0.37 1.07 -3.41
CA ILE A 112 1.64 0.90 -4.11
C ILE A 112 2.12 -0.54 -3.88
N ASP A 113 2.07 -1.34 -4.94
CA ASP A 113 2.46 -2.75 -4.90
C ASP A 113 3.93 -2.90 -5.27
N ASP A 114 4.63 -3.80 -4.58
CA ASP A 114 6.05 -4.11 -4.77
C ASP A 114 6.99 -2.88 -4.61
N LEU A 115 6.77 -2.07 -3.57
CA LEU A 115 7.67 -0.99 -3.19
C LEU A 115 9.08 -1.55 -2.95
N GLY A 116 10.09 -0.94 -3.57
CA GLY A 116 11.48 -1.39 -3.54
C GLY A 116 11.92 -2.13 -4.81
N CYS A 117 11.01 -2.46 -5.73
CA CYS A 117 11.35 -3.08 -7.01
C CYS A 117 11.68 -2.06 -8.11
N GLU A 118 11.40 -0.78 -7.89
CA GLU A 118 11.72 0.31 -8.80
C GLU A 118 13.21 0.72 -8.72
N PRO A 119 13.78 1.41 -9.73
CA PRO A 119 15.11 2.02 -9.63
C PRO A 119 15.19 3.02 -8.47
N ASP A 120 16.35 3.10 -7.80
CA ASP A 120 16.58 4.04 -6.69
C ASP A 120 16.39 5.49 -7.11
N THR A 121 16.77 5.82 -8.34
CA THR A 121 16.60 7.15 -8.92
C THR A 121 16.14 7.04 -10.37
N VAL A 122 15.34 8.00 -10.79
CA VAL A 122 14.89 8.17 -12.17
C VAL A 122 15.19 9.59 -12.60
N SER A 123 15.68 9.74 -13.83
CA SER A 123 16.03 11.03 -14.41
C SER A 123 14.97 11.53 -15.39
N TYR A 124 14.67 12.82 -15.32
CA TYR A 124 13.82 13.53 -16.27
C TYR A 124 14.42 14.93 -16.56
N TYR A 125 14.82 15.18 -17.81
CA TYR A 125 15.45 16.44 -18.25
C TYR A 125 16.56 16.96 -17.33
N GLY A 126 17.45 16.07 -16.88
CA GLY A 126 18.60 16.40 -16.03
C GLY A 126 18.32 16.46 -14.52
N ALA A 127 17.07 16.42 -14.10
CA ALA A 127 16.69 16.25 -12.68
C ALA A 127 16.57 14.76 -12.35
N SER A 128 17.23 14.32 -11.29
CA SER A 128 17.15 12.93 -10.80
C SER A 128 16.62 12.90 -9.38
N LEU A 129 15.64 12.03 -9.12
CA LEU A 129 15.07 11.83 -7.76
C LEU A 129 14.58 10.40 -7.60
N ASN A 130 14.24 10.03 -6.36
CA ASN A 130 13.47 8.85 -6.07
C ASN A 130 11.97 9.19 -6.18
N PRO A 131 11.25 8.71 -7.22
CA PRO A 131 9.83 9.07 -7.40
C PRO A 131 8.92 8.60 -6.27
N LEU A 132 9.25 7.46 -5.64
CA LEU A 132 8.44 6.90 -4.55
C LEU A 132 8.62 7.70 -3.26
N GLU A 133 9.83 8.17 -2.96
CA GLU A 133 10.06 9.11 -1.86
C GLU A 133 9.18 10.36 -2.04
N PHE A 134 9.19 10.96 -3.22
CA PHE A 134 8.39 12.15 -3.53
C PHE A 134 6.89 11.89 -3.38
N VAL A 135 6.38 10.78 -3.93
CA VAL A 135 4.96 10.40 -3.82
C VAL A 135 4.57 10.13 -2.37
N MET A 136 5.39 9.42 -1.59
CA MET A 136 5.08 9.12 -0.20
C MET A 136 4.99 10.38 0.67
N LEU A 137 5.91 11.33 0.48
CA LEU A 137 5.87 12.63 1.16
C LEU A 137 4.63 13.44 0.75
N GLY A 138 4.33 13.52 -0.56
CA GLY A 138 3.14 14.20 -1.06
C GLY A 138 1.84 13.60 -0.50
N ARG A 139 1.74 12.27 -0.46
CA ARG A 139 0.59 11.59 0.13
C ARG A 139 0.45 11.81 1.62
N TYR A 140 1.56 11.92 2.36
CA TYR A 140 1.51 12.31 3.76
C TYR A 140 0.89 13.70 3.95
N ASP A 141 1.28 14.67 3.12
CA ASP A 141 0.80 16.05 3.24
C ASP A 141 -0.71 16.18 2.93
N VAL A 142 -1.25 15.29 2.07
CA VAL A 142 -2.67 15.31 1.66
C VAL A 142 -3.53 14.23 2.32
N ARG A 143 -3.02 13.48 3.29
CA ARG A 143 -3.63 12.25 3.84
C ARG A 143 -4.97 12.39 4.57
N HIS A 144 -5.45 13.61 4.82
CA HIS A 144 -6.69 13.83 5.57
C HIS A 144 -7.91 13.19 4.89
N GLY A 145 -8.36 12.06 5.47
CA GLY A 145 -9.46 11.24 4.96
C GLY A 145 -9.10 10.31 3.79
N ASP A 146 -7.82 10.29 3.38
CA ASP A 146 -7.33 9.44 2.30
C ASP A 146 -6.47 8.30 2.86
N PHE A 147 -6.44 7.16 2.15
CA PHE A 147 -5.67 5.99 2.54
C PHE A 147 -4.55 5.70 1.53
N THR A 148 -3.42 5.28 2.08
CA THR A 148 -2.33 4.68 1.29
C THR A 148 -2.10 3.27 1.79
N HIS A 149 -1.88 2.32 0.88
CA HIS A 149 -1.43 0.97 1.22
C HIS A 149 -0.14 0.69 0.49
N VAL A 150 0.68 -0.18 1.06
CA VAL A 150 1.98 -0.58 0.49
C VAL A 150 2.16 -2.09 0.64
N THR A 151 2.73 -2.74 -0.38
CA THR A 151 3.38 -4.04 -0.22
C THR A 151 4.86 -3.89 -0.53
N THR A 152 5.71 -4.60 0.20
CA THR A 152 7.16 -4.56 -0.01
C THR A 152 7.85 -5.86 0.40
N ASN A 153 9.00 -6.14 -0.22
CA ASN A 153 9.91 -7.18 0.23
C ASN A 153 11.06 -6.61 1.09
N LEU A 154 11.14 -5.29 1.22
CA LEU A 154 12.17 -4.63 2.02
C LEU A 154 11.89 -4.83 3.52
N THR A 155 12.94 -5.04 4.28
CA THR A 155 12.92 -4.86 5.73
C THR A 155 12.82 -3.38 6.09
N ALA A 156 12.45 -3.08 7.34
CA ALA A 156 12.43 -1.69 7.82
C ALA A 156 13.77 -0.96 7.64
N GLU A 157 14.90 -1.67 7.86
CA GLU A 157 16.26 -1.12 7.67
C GLU A 157 16.56 -0.82 6.20
N GLU A 158 16.16 -1.71 5.30
CA GLU A 158 16.33 -1.52 3.86
C GLU A 158 15.46 -0.36 3.34
N ALA A 159 14.20 -0.28 3.80
CA ALA A 159 13.31 0.82 3.48
C ALA A 159 13.85 2.17 4.02
N MET A 160 14.36 2.19 5.25
CA MET A 160 15.02 3.37 5.84
C MET A 160 16.23 3.82 5.01
N ARG A 161 17.06 2.87 4.56
CA ARG A 161 18.25 3.16 3.74
C ARG A 161 17.88 3.70 2.36
N ARG A 162 16.79 3.19 1.79
CA ARG A 162 16.34 3.51 0.43
C ARG A 162 15.57 4.83 0.34
N TYR A 163 14.63 5.06 1.25
CA TYR A 163 13.71 6.21 1.23
C TYR A 163 14.03 7.28 2.27
N GLY A 164 14.98 7.00 3.17
CA GLY A 164 15.43 7.94 4.18
C GLY A 164 14.55 8.00 5.42
N ALA A 165 15.15 8.53 6.50
CA ALA A 165 14.52 8.61 7.82
C ALA A 165 13.25 9.47 7.80
N ARG A 166 13.22 10.54 7.00
CA ARG A 166 12.07 11.44 6.91
C ARG A 166 10.83 10.75 6.37
N VAL A 167 10.96 9.92 5.34
CA VAL A 167 9.84 9.14 4.78
C VAL A 167 9.36 8.11 5.79
N MET A 168 10.30 7.36 6.39
CA MET A 168 9.94 6.29 7.33
C MET A 168 9.28 6.81 8.60
N ASP A 169 9.69 7.98 9.11
CA ASP A 169 9.02 8.66 10.23
C ASP A 169 7.54 8.93 9.91
N ARG A 170 7.25 9.44 8.69
CA ARG A 170 5.88 9.67 8.24
C ARG A 170 5.10 8.37 8.00
N CYS A 171 5.78 7.33 7.55
CA CYS A 171 5.15 6.02 7.38
C CYS A 171 4.60 5.46 8.71
N VAL A 172 5.25 5.73 9.85
CA VAL A 172 4.73 5.32 11.18
C VAL A 172 3.38 5.95 11.49
N GLU A 173 3.15 7.19 11.03
CA GLU A 173 1.85 7.85 11.20
C GLU A 173 0.80 7.34 10.19
N MET A 174 1.23 7.00 8.97
CA MET A 174 0.33 6.63 7.86
C MET A 174 -0.13 5.18 7.89
N PHE A 175 0.66 4.26 8.45
CA PHE A 175 0.45 2.83 8.26
C PHE A 175 0.37 2.03 9.56
N ASN A 176 -0.39 0.94 9.48
CA ASN A 176 -0.21 -0.24 10.30
C ASN A 176 0.83 -1.14 9.61
N PHE A 177 1.86 -1.52 10.31
CA PHE A 177 2.87 -2.45 9.80
C PHE A 177 2.41 -3.89 10.02
N VAL A 178 2.36 -4.66 8.93
CA VAL A 178 1.88 -6.04 8.89
C VAL A 178 2.96 -6.90 8.25
N THR A 179 3.53 -7.84 9.01
CA THR A 179 4.61 -8.70 8.52
C THR A 179 4.08 -10.07 8.14
N MET A 180 4.25 -10.45 6.88
CA MET A 180 3.91 -11.77 6.34
C MET A 180 5.16 -12.63 6.22
N GLN A 181 5.43 -13.43 7.26
CA GLN A 181 6.52 -14.42 7.25
C GLN A 181 5.92 -15.81 7.02
N GLY A 182 6.36 -16.48 5.97
CA GLY A 182 5.84 -17.79 5.63
C GLY A 182 6.53 -18.39 4.39
N PRO A 183 6.19 -19.61 4.01
CA PRO A 183 6.68 -20.23 2.79
C PRO A 183 6.19 -19.46 1.56
N SER A 184 6.87 -19.69 0.43
CA SER A 184 6.41 -19.16 -0.84
C SER A 184 5.10 -19.83 -1.27
N CYS A 185 4.11 -19.04 -1.68
CA CYS A 185 2.88 -19.53 -2.32
C CYS A 185 3.09 -19.88 -3.82
N ARG A 186 4.30 -19.72 -4.32
CA ARG A 186 4.65 -20.04 -5.70
C ARG A 186 5.36 -21.39 -5.71
N GLU A 187 4.71 -22.39 -6.23
CA GLU A 187 5.34 -23.65 -6.64
C GLU A 187 6.10 -23.45 -7.96
#